data_fa78d6b970384cdc03e78b1f5b222cd9
#
_entry.id   fa78d6b970384cdc03e78b1f5b222cd9
#
_cell.length_a   1.000
_cell.length_b   1.000
_cell.length_c   1.000
_cell.angle_alpha   90.00
_cell.angle_beta   90.00
_cell.angle_gamma   90.00
#
_symmetry.space_group_name_H-M   'P 1'
#
loop_
_entity.id
_entity.type
_entity.pdbx_description
1 polymer ?
#
loop_
_entity_poly.entity_id
_entity_poly.type
_entity_poly.pdbx_seq_one_letter_code
_entity_poly.pdbx_strand_id
1 'polypeptide(L)'
;MSDAFQLNVEWNARLQDPIFDKVSMDKYFLEIDRQYIKTGLISHIDLDIFANGVLISKTKGKIFKPATIESRFEQLEELLRRFRATPETLKLMDSTTHAVMRSSIDVEQTDVLMKLLNDRIKYGLILDDFSNVMLLDHFIKSNNHRDAAKTGILMMLQEEFQVPIATEMSMYATYNYIMDEKSKELPWNPISDDVAAEPEEEVKIRVEEVENPHFDDHFDLVKKEHLLGKSLAYTAKAQKLEDSVIQKSLCLLGNF
;
A
#
# COMPACT_ATOMS: atom_id res chain seq x y z
N MET A 1 -12.12 4.68 -13.94
CA MET A 1 -11.93 6.14 -13.72
C MET A 1 -11.45 6.78 -15.01
N SER A 2 -11.74 8.06 -15.23
CA SER A 2 -11.22 8.81 -16.39
C SER A 2 -9.79 9.27 -16.13
N ASP A 3 -9.02 9.55 -17.21
CA ASP A 3 -7.65 10.08 -17.09
C ASP A 3 -7.60 11.43 -16.38
N ALA A 4 -8.65 12.24 -16.51
CA ALA A 4 -8.78 13.50 -15.79
C ALA A 4 -8.93 13.31 -14.28
N PHE A 5 -9.64 12.28 -13.83
CA PHE A 5 -9.74 11.95 -12.41
C PHE A 5 -8.39 11.47 -11.86
N GLN A 6 -7.65 10.72 -12.66
CA GLN A 6 -6.35 10.16 -12.27
C GLN A 6 -5.22 11.19 -12.28
N LEU A 7 -5.45 12.42 -12.73
CA LEU A 7 -4.44 13.47 -12.84
C LEU A 7 -3.17 13.03 -13.60
N ASN A 8 -3.36 12.24 -14.66
CA ASN A 8 -2.23 11.66 -15.41
C ASN A 8 -1.37 12.71 -16.11
N VAL A 9 -1.97 13.84 -16.49
CA VAL A 9 -1.24 14.97 -17.13
C VAL A 9 -0.29 15.59 -16.13
N GLU A 10 -0.75 15.87 -14.93
CA GLU A 10 0.03 16.46 -13.83
C GLU A 10 1.11 15.49 -13.36
N TRP A 11 0.78 14.23 -13.24
CA TRP A 11 1.72 13.17 -12.89
C TRP A 11 2.89 13.09 -13.87
N ASN A 12 2.59 13.11 -15.17
CA ASN A 12 3.61 13.07 -16.21
C ASN A 12 4.40 14.39 -16.30
N ALA A 13 3.75 15.53 -16.04
CA ALA A 13 4.39 16.84 -16.07
C ALA A 13 5.47 16.99 -14.98
N ARG A 14 5.32 16.35 -13.81
CA ARG A 14 6.32 16.37 -12.73
C ARG A 14 7.71 15.90 -13.18
N LEU A 15 7.76 14.96 -14.12
CA LEU A 15 9.02 14.44 -14.66
C LEU A 15 9.81 15.47 -15.48
N GLN A 16 9.16 16.59 -15.82
CA GLN A 16 9.77 17.71 -16.55
C GLN A 16 10.31 18.79 -15.60
N ASP A 17 10.17 18.60 -14.29
CA ASP A 17 10.68 19.57 -13.30
C ASP A 17 12.20 19.71 -13.44
N PRO A 18 12.73 20.96 -13.49
CA PRO A 18 14.16 21.24 -13.63
C PRO A 18 15.05 20.62 -12.55
N ILE A 19 14.51 20.26 -11.40
CA ILE A 19 15.26 19.58 -10.33
C ILE A 19 15.80 18.24 -10.81
N PHE A 20 15.02 17.49 -11.59
CA PHE A 20 15.39 16.18 -12.09
C PHE A 20 16.41 16.21 -13.25
N ASP A 21 16.54 17.35 -13.94
CA ASP A 21 17.58 17.52 -14.95
C ASP A 21 18.98 17.63 -14.30
N LYS A 22 19.04 18.14 -13.07
CA LYS A 22 20.29 18.37 -12.32
C LYS A 22 20.71 17.21 -11.43
N VAL A 23 19.76 16.39 -10.99
CA VAL A 23 19.97 15.32 -10.02
C VAL A 23 20.15 13.96 -10.72
N SER A 24 21.20 13.24 -10.31
CA SER A 24 21.36 11.82 -10.69
C SER A 24 20.84 10.96 -9.57
N MET A 25 19.76 10.24 -9.79
CA MET A 25 19.14 9.40 -8.75
C MET A 25 20.14 8.46 -8.08
N ASP A 26 21.03 7.85 -8.84
CA ASP A 26 22.05 6.94 -8.28
C ASP A 26 23.04 7.66 -7.36
N LYS A 27 23.44 8.89 -7.73
CA LYS A 27 24.30 9.72 -6.88
C LYS A 27 23.53 10.27 -5.68
N TYR A 28 22.27 10.59 -5.89
CA TYR A 28 21.41 11.13 -4.85
C TYR A 28 21.14 10.11 -3.76
N PHE A 29 20.89 8.86 -4.13
CA PHE A 29 20.80 7.77 -3.18
C PHE A 29 22.06 7.66 -2.31
N LEU A 30 23.25 7.68 -2.94
CA LEU A 30 24.51 7.60 -2.20
C LEU A 30 24.74 8.82 -1.27
N GLU A 31 24.19 9.97 -1.60
CA GLU A 31 24.27 11.17 -0.75
C GLU A 31 23.36 11.03 0.47
N ILE A 32 22.12 10.59 0.27
CA ILE A 32 21.17 10.28 1.35
C ILE A 32 21.78 9.20 2.27
N ASP A 33 22.33 8.14 1.70
CA ASP A 33 22.95 7.05 2.46
C ASP A 33 24.14 7.54 3.31
N ARG A 34 25.02 8.36 2.75
CA ARG A 34 26.13 9.00 3.50
C ARG A 34 25.64 9.90 4.63
N GLN A 35 24.58 10.67 4.38
CA GLN A 35 23.98 11.52 5.38
C GLN A 35 23.38 10.68 6.50
N TYR A 36 22.65 9.63 6.17
CA TYR A 36 22.08 8.69 7.15
C TYR A 36 23.16 8.04 8.02
N ILE A 37 24.27 7.58 7.44
CA ILE A 37 25.39 6.99 8.19
C ILE A 37 25.99 8.00 9.18
N LYS A 38 26.02 9.29 8.84
CA LYS A 38 26.60 10.35 9.71
C LYS A 38 25.65 10.81 10.81
N THR A 39 24.36 10.91 10.51
CA THR A 39 23.39 11.59 11.37
C THR A 39 22.32 10.67 11.95
N GLY A 40 22.15 9.47 11.36
CA GLY A 40 21.03 8.58 11.68
C GLY A 40 19.67 9.11 11.19
N LEU A 41 19.64 10.15 10.35
CA LEU A 41 18.43 10.82 9.91
C LEU A 41 18.34 10.81 8.38
N ILE A 42 17.11 10.68 7.89
CA ILE A 42 16.74 10.91 6.48
C ILE A 42 15.74 12.05 6.46
N SER A 43 15.95 13.04 5.60
CA SER A 43 14.99 14.14 5.41
C SER A 43 13.76 13.63 4.66
N HIS A 44 12.57 14.02 5.10
CA HIS A 44 11.31 13.73 4.38
C HIS A 44 11.30 14.33 2.98
N ILE A 45 11.96 15.48 2.77
CA ILE A 45 12.10 16.12 1.45
C ILE A 45 12.99 15.28 0.53
N ASP A 46 14.12 14.76 1.04
CA ASP A 46 15.03 13.93 0.25
C ASP A 46 14.35 12.61 -0.16
N LEU A 47 13.58 12.03 0.75
CA LEU A 47 12.80 10.83 0.46
C LEU A 47 11.74 11.11 -0.62
N ASP A 48 11.04 12.25 -0.53
CA ASP A 48 10.01 12.63 -1.51
C ASP A 48 10.62 12.88 -2.91
N ILE A 49 11.73 13.61 -2.98
CA ILE A 49 12.45 13.82 -4.25
C ILE A 49 12.89 12.47 -4.84
N PHE A 50 13.41 11.56 -4.02
CA PHE A 50 13.84 10.25 -4.50
C PHE A 50 12.66 9.42 -5.01
N ALA A 51 11.55 9.35 -4.26
CA ALA A 51 10.34 8.62 -4.64
C ALA A 51 9.75 9.14 -5.95
N ASN A 52 9.65 10.48 -6.11
CA ASN A 52 9.17 11.10 -7.34
C ASN A 52 10.13 10.92 -8.52
N GLY A 53 11.42 10.76 -8.26
CA GLY A 53 12.46 10.59 -9.27
C GLY A 53 12.79 9.14 -9.64
N VAL A 54 12.18 8.15 -9.00
CA VAL A 54 12.56 6.73 -9.15
C VAL A 54 12.54 6.24 -10.59
N LEU A 55 11.59 6.72 -11.40
CA LEU A 55 11.44 6.37 -12.81
C LEU A 55 12.23 7.28 -13.76
N ILE A 56 12.94 8.29 -13.27
CA ILE A 56 13.65 9.24 -14.13
C ILE A 56 14.95 8.65 -14.62
N SER A 57 15.10 8.58 -15.95
CA SER A 57 16.35 8.28 -16.62
C SER A 57 17.07 9.54 -17.07
N LYS A 58 18.39 9.63 -16.85
CA LYS A 58 19.21 10.74 -17.38
C LYS A 58 19.19 10.87 -18.89
N THR A 59 18.80 9.82 -19.60
CA THR A 59 18.80 9.78 -21.04
C THR A 59 17.39 9.91 -21.55
N LYS A 60 16.96 11.14 -21.88
CA LYS A 60 15.68 11.38 -22.59
C LYS A 60 15.61 10.44 -23.77
N GLY A 61 14.62 9.53 -23.77
CA GLY A 61 14.36 8.60 -24.87
C GLY A 61 14.99 7.21 -24.77
N LYS A 62 15.66 6.84 -23.69
CA LYS A 62 16.08 5.44 -23.46
C LYS A 62 15.14 4.76 -22.49
N ILE A 63 14.59 3.63 -22.97
CA ILE A 63 13.86 2.68 -22.13
C ILE A 63 14.81 2.19 -21.03
N PHE A 64 14.37 2.26 -19.78
CA PHE A 64 15.11 1.69 -18.67
C PHE A 64 15.38 0.20 -18.92
N LYS A 65 16.58 -0.24 -18.58
CA LYS A 65 16.79 -1.68 -18.42
C LYS A 65 16.02 -2.14 -17.18
N PRO A 66 15.28 -3.24 -17.23
CA PRO A 66 14.52 -3.76 -16.09
C PRO A 66 15.34 -3.82 -14.79
N ALA A 67 16.56 -4.33 -14.85
CA ALA A 67 17.48 -4.41 -13.71
C ALA A 67 17.79 -3.05 -13.04
N THR A 68 17.72 -1.93 -13.76
CA THR A 68 17.93 -0.60 -13.18
C THR A 68 16.69 -0.13 -12.41
N ILE A 69 15.51 -0.49 -12.87
CA ILE A 69 14.26 -0.17 -12.20
C ILE A 69 14.15 -0.98 -10.90
N GLU A 70 14.40 -2.29 -10.97
CA GLU A 70 14.39 -3.17 -9.80
C GLU A 70 15.36 -2.65 -8.71
N SER A 71 16.59 -2.36 -9.08
CA SER A 71 17.57 -1.79 -8.14
C SER A 71 17.12 -0.48 -7.50
N ARG A 72 16.38 0.38 -8.20
CA ARG A 72 15.85 1.62 -7.64
C ARG A 72 14.68 1.40 -6.70
N PHE A 73 13.84 0.41 -6.98
CA PHE A 73 12.79 0.02 -6.06
C PHE A 73 13.35 -0.61 -4.78
N GLU A 74 14.42 -1.41 -4.89
CA GLU A 74 15.14 -1.91 -3.71
C GLU A 74 15.74 -0.76 -2.88
N GLN A 75 16.33 0.24 -3.55
CA GLN A 75 16.83 1.44 -2.89
C GLN A 75 15.71 2.25 -2.21
N LEU A 76 14.57 2.39 -2.87
CA LEU A 76 13.39 3.06 -2.32
C LEU A 76 12.85 2.31 -1.11
N GLU A 77 12.72 1.00 -1.19
CA GLU A 77 12.31 0.14 -0.07
C GLU A 77 13.22 0.33 1.14
N GLU A 78 14.55 0.32 0.92
CA GLU A 78 15.52 0.53 2.00
C GLU A 78 15.43 1.93 2.61
N LEU A 79 15.24 2.97 1.79
CA LEU A 79 15.05 4.34 2.28
C LEU A 79 13.78 4.47 3.11
N LEU A 80 12.66 3.89 2.69
CA LEU A 80 11.40 3.88 3.44
C LEU A 80 11.57 3.19 4.79
N ARG A 81 12.21 2.01 4.79
CA ARG A 81 12.48 1.25 6.00
C ARG A 81 13.32 2.04 7.01
N ARG A 82 14.40 2.68 6.55
CA ARG A 82 15.27 3.51 7.39
C ARG A 82 14.56 4.78 7.85
N PHE A 83 13.84 5.45 6.97
CA PHE A 83 13.08 6.65 7.29
C PHE A 83 12.05 6.38 8.39
N ARG A 84 11.38 5.22 8.33
CA ARG A 84 10.42 4.81 9.35
C ARG A 84 11.01 4.74 10.76
N ALA A 85 12.30 4.40 10.87
CA ALA A 85 13.02 4.36 12.15
C ALA A 85 13.52 5.74 12.63
N THR A 86 13.37 6.80 11.83
CA THR A 86 13.82 8.15 12.19
C THR A 86 12.71 8.96 12.86
N PRO A 87 13.05 10.01 13.67
CA PRO A 87 12.05 10.95 14.20
C PRO A 87 11.27 11.73 13.14
N GLU A 88 11.81 11.83 11.91
CA GLU A 88 11.17 12.52 10.77
C GLU A 88 9.98 11.73 10.19
N THR A 89 9.76 10.50 10.61
CA THR A 89 8.71 9.61 10.08
C THR A 89 7.31 10.23 10.11
N LEU A 90 7.01 11.11 11.09
CA LEU A 90 5.73 11.81 11.19
C LEU A 90 5.53 12.88 10.12
N LYS A 91 6.59 13.22 9.39
CA LYS A 91 6.57 14.21 8.30
C LYS A 91 6.53 13.57 6.91
N LEU A 92 6.23 12.27 6.84
CA LEU A 92 6.05 11.61 5.53
C LEU A 92 5.02 12.39 4.71
N MET A 93 5.37 12.70 3.47
CA MET A 93 4.53 13.48 2.59
C MET A 93 3.56 12.58 1.82
N ASP A 94 2.33 13.04 1.61
CA ASP A 94 1.35 12.32 0.79
C ASP A 94 1.87 12.11 -0.63
N SER A 95 2.61 13.09 -1.18
CA SER A 95 3.28 12.99 -2.48
C SER A 95 4.24 11.79 -2.56
N THR A 96 4.91 11.45 -1.47
CA THR A 96 5.80 10.28 -1.42
C THR A 96 5.00 8.97 -1.62
N THR A 97 3.90 8.82 -0.88
CA THR A 97 3.01 7.65 -1.01
C THR A 97 2.42 7.54 -2.41
N HIS A 98 1.93 8.66 -2.96
CA HIS A 98 1.42 8.73 -4.33
C HIS A 98 2.49 8.38 -5.37
N ALA A 99 3.72 8.88 -5.20
CA ALA A 99 4.81 8.58 -6.11
C ALA A 99 5.20 7.11 -6.09
N VAL A 100 5.28 6.49 -4.92
CA VAL A 100 5.56 5.06 -4.77
C VAL A 100 4.47 4.23 -5.46
N MET A 101 3.20 4.51 -5.19
CA MET A 101 2.07 3.79 -5.77
C MET A 101 2.06 3.91 -7.30
N ARG A 102 2.09 5.14 -7.82
CA ARG A 102 2.02 5.37 -9.28
C ARG A 102 3.21 4.81 -10.02
N SER A 103 4.41 4.98 -9.47
CA SER A 103 5.62 4.42 -10.07
C SER A 103 5.57 2.89 -10.13
N SER A 104 5.02 2.23 -9.10
CA SER A 104 4.84 0.78 -9.09
C SER A 104 3.81 0.31 -10.13
N ILE A 105 2.73 1.06 -10.32
CA ILE A 105 1.72 0.80 -11.36
C ILE A 105 2.34 0.95 -12.74
N ASP A 106 3.08 2.05 -13.00
CA ASP A 106 3.67 2.37 -14.29
C ASP A 106 4.69 1.30 -14.77
N VAL A 107 5.33 0.59 -13.84
CA VAL A 107 6.31 -0.48 -14.15
C VAL A 107 5.79 -1.89 -13.86
N GLU A 108 4.51 -2.03 -13.58
CA GLU A 108 3.84 -3.32 -13.30
C GLU A 108 4.43 -4.09 -12.10
N GLN A 109 5.05 -3.38 -11.14
CA GLN A 109 5.60 -3.96 -9.91
C GLN A 109 4.60 -3.88 -8.75
N THR A 110 3.39 -4.32 -8.99
CA THR A 110 2.30 -4.25 -8.01
C THR A 110 2.47 -5.20 -6.83
N ASP A 111 3.17 -6.32 -7.00
CA ASP A 111 3.46 -7.25 -5.90
C ASP A 111 4.38 -6.61 -4.86
N VAL A 112 5.42 -5.86 -5.31
CA VAL A 112 6.30 -5.09 -4.42
C VAL A 112 5.51 -4.01 -3.70
N LEU A 113 4.65 -3.28 -4.41
CA LEU A 113 3.77 -2.27 -3.80
C LEU A 113 2.90 -2.88 -2.71
N MET A 114 2.26 -4.03 -2.98
CA MET A 114 1.41 -4.69 -2.00
C MET A 114 2.20 -5.20 -0.79
N LYS A 115 3.44 -5.64 -0.96
CA LYS A 115 4.35 -5.95 0.15
C LYS A 115 4.57 -4.71 1.03
N LEU A 116 4.91 -3.56 0.43
CA LEU A 116 5.16 -2.31 1.15
C LEU A 116 3.92 -1.81 1.91
N LEU A 117 2.73 -1.92 1.31
CA LEU A 117 1.47 -1.49 1.90
C LEU A 117 0.98 -2.42 3.02
N ASN A 118 1.25 -3.71 2.92
CA ASN A 118 0.84 -4.67 3.94
C ASN A 118 1.65 -4.51 5.25
N ASP A 119 2.93 -4.16 5.15
CA ASP A 119 3.77 -3.95 6.33
C ASP A 119 3.94 -2.46 6.65
N ARG A 120 2.85 -1.85 7.15
CA ARG A 120 2.81 -0.43 7.52
C ARG A 120 3.75 -0.09 8.68
N ILE A 121 4.01 -1.04 9.56
CA ILE A 121 4.89 -0.83 10.71
C ILE A 121 6.33 -0.62 10.20
N LYS A 122 6.73 -1.40 9.22
CA LYS A 122 8.09 -1.40 8.67
C LYS A 122 8.35 -0.24 7.70
N TYR A 123 7.36 0.10 6.86
CA TYR A 123 7.55 1.07 5.78
C TYR A 123 6.82 2.39 5.99
N GLY A 124 5.76 2.40 6.78
CA GLY A 124 5.00 3.60 7.11
C GLY A 124 4.11 4.14 5.99
N LEU A 125 3.92 3.38 4.92
CA LEU A 125 3.07 3.80 3.80
C LEU A 125 1.59 3.60 4.14
N ILE A 126 0.82 4.67 4.04
CA ILE A 126 -0.63 4.68 4.27
C ILE A 126 -1.26 5.34 3.04
N LEU A 127 -2.23 4.65 2.45
CA LEU A 127 -2.96 5.19 1.30
C LEU A 127 -4.04 6.16 1.79
N ASP A 128 -4.21 7.27 1.10
CA ASP A 128 -5.36 8.14 1.23
C ASP A 128 -6.53 7.67 0.34
N ASP A 129 -7.69 8.30 0.47
CA ASP A 129 -8.89 7.97 -0.29
C ASP A 129 -8.66 7.99 -1.81
N PHE A 130 -7.90 8.96 -2.31
CA PHE A 130 -7.60 9.09 -3.73
C PHE A 130 -6.73 7.93 -4.22
N SER A 131 -5.69 7.58 -3.48
CA SER A 131 -4.79 6.47 -3.78
C SER A 131 -5.51 5.12 -3.70
N ASN A 132 -6.38 4.95 -2.70
CA ASN A 132 -7.23 3.76 -2.58
C ASN A 132 -8.11 3.57 -3.82
N VAL A 133 -8.80 4.63 -4.26
CA VAL A 133 -9.66 4.58 -5.45
C VAL A 133 -8.85 4.27 -6.72
N MET A 134 -7.68 4.89 -6.87
CA MET A 134 -6.80 4.63 -8.03
C MET A 134 -6.32 3.18 -8.06
N LEU A 135 -5.88 2.68 -6.93
CA LEU A 135 -5.35 1.33 -6.81
C LEU A 135 -6.45 0.28 -7.05
N LEU A 136 -7.63 0.50 -6.48
CA LEU A 136 -8.82 -0.33 -6.75
C LEU A 136 -9.19 -0.32 -8.23
N ASP A 137 -9.22 0.86 -8.88
CA ASP A 137 -9.53 0.99 -10.31
C ASP A 137 -8.52 0.22 -11.18
N HIS A 138 -7.23 0.32 -10.85
CA HIS A 138 -6.17 -0.41 -11.53
C HIS A 138 -6.36 -1.93 -11.41
N PHE A 139 -6.53 -2.45 -10.19
CA PHE A 139 -6.68 -3.88 -9.97
C PHE A 139 -7.98 -4.46 -10.52
N ILE A 140 -9.08 -3.73 -10.44
CA ILE A 140 -10.36 -4.14 -11.04
C ILE A 140 -10.22 -4.23 -12.57
N LYS A 141 -9.60 -3.25 -13.21
CA LYS A 141 -9.39 -3.26 -14.69
C LYS A 141 -8.45 -4.36 -15.15
N SER A 142 -7.44 -4.69 -14.35
CA SER A 142 -6.50 -5.79 -14.62
C SER A 142 -7.04 -7.16 -14.22
N ASN A 143 -8.26 -7.25 -13.68
CA ASN A 143 -8.86 -8.46 -13.12
C ASN A 143 -8.02 -9.13 -12.03
N ASN A 144 -7.21 -8.36 -11.31
CA ASN A 144 -6.45 -8.83 -10.15
C ASN A 144 -7.32 -8.72 -8.89
N HIS A 145 -8.27 -9.65 -8.75
CA HIS A 145 -9.25 -9.62 -7.66
C HIS A 145 -8.61 -9.82 -6.28
N ARG A 146 -7.49 -10.54 -6.20
CA ARG A 146 -6.74 -10.75 -4.97
C ARG A 146 -6.24 -9.42 -4.39
N ASP A 147 -5.51 -8.64 -5.17
CA ASP A 147 -4.89 -7.40 -4.68
C ASP A 147 -5.91 -6.27 -4.57
N ALA A 148 -6.97 -6.29 -5.39
CA ALA A 148 -8.12 -5.42 -5.21
C ALA A 148 -8.80 -5.66 -3.84
N ALA A 149 -9.04 -6.92 -3.46
CA ALA A 149 -9.62 -7.25 -2.16
C ALA A 149 -8.69 -6.87 -0.99
N LYS A 150 -7.36 -7.05 -1.15
CA LYS A 150 -6.38 -6.56 -0.15
C LYS A 150 -6.44 -5.05 0.03
N THR A 151 -6.57 -4.28 -1.05
CA THR A 151 -6.73 -2.83 -0.95
C THR A 151 -7.97 -2.46 -0.14
N GLY A 152 -9.07 -3.17 -0.34
CA GLY A 152 -10.27 -3.02 0.48
C GLY A 152 -10.04 -3.35 1.97
N ILE A 153 -9.24 -4.37 2.26
CA ILE A 153 -8.85 -4.69 3.65
C ILE A 153 -7.98 -3.59 4.26
N LEU A 154 -7.05 -3.01 3.48
CA LEU A 154 -6.25 -1.88 3.96
C LEU A 154 -7.10 -0.67 4.32
N MET A 155 -8.15 -0.36 3.54
CA MET A 155 -9.15 0.67 3.88
C MET A 155 -9.89 0.33 5.19
N MET A 156 -10.32 -0.90 5.35
CA MET A 156 -10.98 -1.35 6.57
C MET A 156 -10.09 -1.19 7.80
N LEU A 157 -8.82 -1.56 7.69
CA LEU A 157 -7.85 -1.39 8.77
C LEU A 157 -7.55 0.08 9.11
N GLN A 158 -7.83 1.01 8.21
CA GLN A 158 -7.75 2.45 8.43
C GLN A 158 -9.09 3.05 8.90
N GLU A 159 -10.15 2.26 8.89
CA GLU A 159 -11.54 2.69 9.16
C GLU A 159 -12.01 3.82 8.21
N GLU A 160 -11.45 3.89 7.01
CA GLU A 160 -11.76 4.89 6.01
C GLU A 160 -12.93 4.47 5.13
N PHE A 161 -14.13 4.91 5.50
CA PHE A 161 -15.38 4.65 4.77
C PHE A 161 -16.11 5.94 4.38
N GLN A 162 -15.43 7.08 4.43
CA GLN A 162 -16.07 8.38 4.25
C GLN A 162 -16.39 8.66 2.77
N VAL A 163 -15.57 8.13 1.85
CA VAL A 163 -15.75 8.30 0.41
C VAL A 163 -16.58 7.17 -0.17
N PRO A 164 -17.84 7.40 -0.58
CA PRO A 164 -18.75 6.34 -1.03
C PRO A 164 -18.18 5.50 -2.17
N ILE A 165 -17.53 6.15 -3.16
CA ILE A 165 -16.99 5.44 -4.31
C ILE A 165 -15.89 4.44 -3.92
N ALA A 166 -15.01 4.81 -2.97
CA ALA A 166 -13.96 3.93 -2.48
C ALA A 166 -14.57 2.71 -1.78
N THR A 167 -15.59 2.95 -0.98
CA THR A 167 -16.30 1.92 -0.23
C THR A 167 -17.06 0.95 -1.16
N GLU A 168 -17.75 1.47 -2.17
CA GLU A 168 -18.45 0.63 -3.15
C GLU A 168 -17.49 -0.19 -4.01
N MET A 169 -16.37 0.40 -4.43
CA MET A 169 -15.32 -0.32 -5.17
C MET A 169 -14.67 -1.40 -4.32
N SER A 170 -14.45 -1.15 -3.04
CA SER A 170 -13.93 -2.15 -2.09
C SER A 170 -14.89 -3.33 -1.91
N MET A 171 -16.20 -3.06 -1.76
CA MET A 171 -17.20 -4.13 -1.73
C MET A 171 -17.21 -4.95 -3.03
N TYR A 172 -17.18 -4.28 -4.16
CA TYR A 172 -17.15 -4.94 -5.47
C TYR A 172 -15.90 -5.81 -5.64
N ALA A 173 -14.73 -5.30 -5.22
CA ALA A 173 -13.47 -6.04 -5.25
C ALA A 173 -13.53 -7.30 -4.37
N THR A 174 -14.03 -7.17 -3.15
CA THR A 174 -14.20 -8.28 -2.21
C THR A 174 -15.17 -9.32 -2.75
N TYR A 175 -16.29 -8.89 -3.32
CA TYR A 175 -17.27 -9.79 -3.96
C TYR A 175 -16.64 -10.57 -5.11
N ASN A 176 -15.93 -9.90 -6.02
CA ASN A 176 -15.27 -10.57 -7.14
C ASN A 176 -14.23 -11.58 -6.67
N TYR A 177 -13.46 -11.27 -5.64
CA TYR A 177 -12.49 -12.23 -5.06
C TYR A 177 -13.20 -13.47 -4.49
N ILE A 178 -14.32 -13.28 -3.79
CA ILE A 178 -15.10 -14.40 -3.24
C ILE A 178 -15.69 -15.29 -4.34
N MET A 179 -16.08 -14.70 -5.47
CA MET A 179 -16.68 -15.44 -6.58
C MET A 179 -15.64 -16.07 -7.54
N ASP A 180 -14.41 -15.59 -7.53
CA ASP A 180 -13.36 -16.07 -8.43
C ASP A 180 -12.53 -17.20 -7.79
N GLU A 181 -12.80 -18.43 -8.18
CA GLU A 181 -12.07 -19.62 -7.71
C GLU A 181 -10.57 -19.53 -8.04
N LYS A 182 -10.19 -18.98 -9.20
CA LYS A 182 -8.78 -18.87 -9.61
C LYS A 182 -7.99 -17.95 -8.71
N SER A 183 -8.58 -16.84 -8.30
CA SER A 183 -7.93 -15.90 -7.37
C SER A 183 -7.70 -16.50 -5.99
N LYS A 184 -8.54 -17.45 -5.57
CA LYS A 184 -8.40 -18.14 -4.28
C LYS A 184 -7.23 -19.12 -4.25
N GLU A 185 -6.87 -19.71 -5.40
CA GLU A 185 -5.75 -20.64 -5.55
C GLU A 185 -4.38 -19.95 -5.48
N LEU A 186 -4.34 -18.65 -5.76
CA LEU A 186 -3.12 -17.87 -5.71
C LEU A 186 -2.67 -17.64 -4.25
N PRO A 187 -1.35 -17.63 -3.99
CA PRO A 187 -0.84 -17.30 -2.66
C PRO A 187 -1.30 -15.89 -2.27
N TRP A 188 -1.78 -15.77 -1.02
CA TRP A 188 -2.27 -14.48 -0.53
C TRP A 188 -1.16 -13.43 -0.54
N ASN A 189 0.04 -13.79 -0.05
CA ASN A 189 1.23 -12.97 -0.09
C ASN A 189 2.30 -13.65 -0.96
N PRO A 190 2.45 -13.27 -2.24
CA PRO A 190 3.43 -13.88 -3.13
C PRO A 190 4.87 -13.55 -2.75
N ILE A 191 5.09 -12.35 -2.19
CA ILE A 191 6.39 -11.92 -1.68
C ILE A 191 6.23 -11.82 -0.16
N SER A 192 6.73 -12.80 0.58
CA SER A 192 6.90 -12.71 2.02
C SER A 192 8.38 -12.53 2.31
N ASP A 193 8.70 -11.64 3.25
CA ASP A 193 10.06 -11.55 3.83
C ASP A 193 10.31 -12.73 4.80
N ASP A 194 9.40 -13.68 4.87
CA ASP A 194 9.56 -14.91 5.63
C ASP A 194 10.66 -15.79 5.03
N VAL A 195 11.88 -15.35 5.17
CA VAL A 195 12.98 -16.25 5.50
C VAL A 195 12.46 -16.99 6.73
N ALA A 196 12.23 -18.29 6.59
CA ALA A 196 11.73 -19.12 7.66
C ALA A 196 12.47 -18.73 8.95
N ALA A 197 11.80 -17.94 9.77
CA ALA A 197 12.29 -17.69 11.11
C ALA A 197 12.40 -19.08 11.72
N GLU A 198 13.60 -19.51 12.11
CA GLU A 198 13.75 -20.67 12.93
C GLU A 198 12.70 -20.53 14.03
N PRO A 199 11.94 -21.58 14.35
CA PRO A 199 10.87 -21.47 15.32
C PRO A 199 11.50 -20.92 16.60
N GLU A 200 11.26 -19.63 16.86
CA GLU A 200 11.59 -19.04 18.15
C GLU A 200 10.86 -19.90 19.18
N GLU A 201 11.58 -20.45 20.13
CA GLU A 201 10.98 -21.19 21.24
C GLU A 201 9.85 -20.33 21.79
N GLU A 202 8.61 -20.76 21.64
CA GLU A 202 7.43 -20.05 22.14
C GLU A 202 7.59 -19.91 23.67
N VAL A 203 8.12 -18.76 24.09
CA VAL A 203 8.13 -18.38 25.48
C VAL A 203 6.69 -18.05 25.85
N LYS A 204 5.98 -19.00 26.42
CA LYS A 204 4.62 -18.78 26.94
C LYS A 204 4.69 -17.82 28.13
N ILE A 205 4.61 -16.53 27.85
CA ILE A 205 4.43 -15.49 28.88
C ILE A 205 2.95 -15.50 29.26
N ARG A 206 2.66 -15.83 30.50
CA ARG A 206 1.31 -15.71 31.04
C ARG A 206 1.04 -14.25 31.29
N VAL A 207 0.36 -13.59 30.36
CA VAL A 207 -0.13 -12.22 30.53
C VAL A 207 -1.50 -12.32 31.19
N GLU A 208 -1.73 -11.56 32.28
CA GLU A 208 -3.07 -11.40 32.84
C GLU A 208 -3.98 -10.79 31.75
N GLU A 209 -5.16 -11.35 31.59
CA GLU A 209 -6.14 -10.91 30.61
C GLU A 209 -6.56 -9.46 30.92
N VAL A 210 -6.08 -8.51 30.13
CA VAL A 210 -6.50 -7.12 30.24
C VAL A 210 -7.74 -6.96 29.36
N GLU A 211 -8.91 -6.96 29.95
CA GLU A 211 -10.14 -6.60 29.25
C GLU A 211 -10.08 -5.12 28.85
N ASN A 212 -9.79 -4.86 27.61
CA ASN A 212 -9.91 -3.54 27.01
C ASN A 212 -11.27 -3.41 26.31
N PRO A 213 -12.24 -2.64 26.85
CA PRO A 213 -13.57 -2.51 26.25
C PRO A 213 -13.54 -1.82 24.88
N HIS A 214 -12.41 -1.20 24.52
CA HIS A 214 -12.19 -0.57 23.21
C HIS A 214 -11.32 -1.43 22.30
N PHE A 215 -10.99 -2.65 22.71
CA PHE A 215 -10.22 -3.57 21.89
C PHE A 215 -11.02 -3.99 20.68
N ASP A 216 -10.45 -3.71 19.54
CA ASP A 216 -10.98 -4.07 18.24
C ASP A 216 -10.01 -5.06 17.61
N ASP A 217 -10.41 -6.32 17.55
CA ASP A 217 -9.54 -7.46 17.14
C ASP A 217 -9.18 -7.45 15.65
N HIS A 218 -9.54 -6.42 14.88
CA HIS A 218 -9.29 -6.46 13.44
C HIS A 218 -7.78 -6.41 13.09
N PHE A 219 -6.94 -5.85 13.94
CA PHE A 219 -5.48 -5.84 13.76
C PHE A 219 -4.84 -7.20 14.06
N ASP A 220 -5.51 -8.06 14.83
CA ASP A 220 -5.02 -9.38 15.19
C ASP A 220 -5.46 -10.46 14.21
N LEU A 221 -6.29 -10.10 13.21
CA LEU A 221 -6.76 -11.02 12.21
C LEU A 221 -5.65 -11.33 11.19
N VAL A 222 -5.22 -12.59 11.16
CA VAL A 222 -4.19 -13.07 10.22
C VAL A 222 -4.81 -13.80 9.03
N LYS A 223 -5.91 -14.51 9.24
CA LYS A 223 -6.56 -15.30 8.18
C LYS A 223 -7.28 -14.38 7.20
N LYS A 224 -7.03 -14.59 5.90
CA LYS A 224 -7.65 -13.80 4.81
C LYS A 224 -9.18 -13.81 4.86
N GLU A 225 -9.79 -14.94 5.21
CA GLU A 225 -11.24 -15.09 5.32
C GLU A 225 -11.80 -14.17 6.40
N HIS A 226 -11.15 -14.10 7.56
CA HIS A 226 -11.56 -13.24 8.66
C HIS A 226 -11.41 -11.76 8.30
N LEU A 227 -10.32 -11.38 7.64
CA LEU A 227 -10.09 -10.01 7.19
C LEU A 227 -11.14 -9.56 6.17
N LEU A 228 -11.46 -10.43 5.20
CA LEU A 228 -12.51 -10.18 4.21
C LEU A 228 -13.89 -10.05 4.86
N GLY A 229 -14.22 -10.96 5.78
CA GLY A 229 -15.48 -10.93 6.51
C GLY A 229 -15.62 -9.66 7.34
N LYS A 230 -14.57 -9.29 8.08
CA LYS A 230 -14.55 -8.06 8.88
C LYS A 230 -14.69 -6.81 7.97
N SER A 231 -14.01 -6.78 6.82
CA SER A 231 -14.12 -5.70 5.85
C SER A 231 -15.57 -5.52 5.37
N LEU A 232 -16.28 -6.60 5.02
CA LEU A 232 -17.69 -6.55 4.65
C LEU A 232 -18.58 -6.06 5.78
N ALA A 233 -18.34 -6.54 7.01
CA ALA A 233 -19.12 -6.15 8.18
C ALA A 233 -18.96 -4.67 8.52
N TYR A 234 -17.71 -4.14 8.46
CA TYR A 234 -17.46 -2.72 8.69
C TYR A 234 -18.06 -1.84 7.59
N THR A 235 -17.92 -2.24 6.34
CA THR A 235 -18.54 -1.56 5.19
C THR A 235 -20.05 -1.47 5.37
N ALA A 236 -20.69 -2.58 5.76
CA ALA A 236 -22.14 -2.62 5.99
C ALA A 236 -22.59 -1.70 7.13
N LYS A 237 -21.77 -1.55 8.17
CA LYS A 237 -22.04 -0.64 9.29
C LYS A 237 -21.85 0.84 8.92
N ALA A 238 -20.80 1.12 8.16
CA ALA A 238 -20.42 2.49 7.79
C ALA A 238 -21.38 3.09 6.76
N GLN A 239 -21.81 2.29 5.79
CA GLN A 239 -22.85 2.70 4.85
C GLN A 239 -24.22 2.60 5.52
N LYS A 240 -24.88 3.73 5.69
CA LYS A 240 -26.32 3.78 5.99
C LYS A 240 -27.07 3.40 4.72
N LEU A 241 -27.01 2.12 4.35
CA LEU A 241 -27.72 1.60 3.20
C LEU A 241 -29.22 1.75 3.48
N GLU A 242 -29.93 2.42 2.59
CA GLU A 242 -31.39 2.56 2.67
C GLU A 242 -32.09 1.19 2.62
N ASP A 243 -31.43 0.22 1.96
CA ASP A 243 -31.90 -1.16 1.87
C ASP A 243 -31.37 -2.01 3.02
N SER A 244 -32.22 -2.20 4.02
CA SER A 244 -31.92 -3.02 5.20
C SER A 244 -31.63 -4.50 4.85
N VAL A 245 -32.02 -5.00 3.69
CA VAL A 245 -31.78 -6.37 3.24
C VAL A 245 -30.31 -6.54 2.81
N ILE A 246 -29.79 -5.60 2.02
CA ILE A 246 -28.39 -5.61 1.59
C ILE A 246 -27.47 -5.51 2.80
N GLN A 247 -27.73 -4.58 3.71
CA GLN A 247 -26.95 -4.42 4.94
C GLN A 247 -26.93 -5.70 5.77
N LYS A 248 -28.08 -6.35 5.97
CA LYS A 248 -28.17 -7.62 6.71
C LYS A 248 -27.41 -8.73 6.00
N SER A 249 -27.51 -8.81 4.67
CA SER A 249 -26.79 -9.82 3.89
C SER A 249 -25.26 -9.65 3.99
N LEU A 250 -24.76 -8.42 3.92
CA LEU A 250 -23.32 -8.12 4.10
C LEU A 250 -22.84 -8.44 5.52
N CYS A 251 -23.65 -8.10 6.54
CA CYS A 251 -23.33 -8.47 7.93
C CYS A 251 -23.31 -9.99 8.13
N LEU A 252 -24.22 -10.72 7.51
CA LEU A 252 -24.22 -12.19 7.58
C LEU A 252 -22.99 -12.77 6.91
N LEU A 253 -22.66 -12.33 5.68
CA LEU A 253 -21.46 -12.78 4.97
C LEU A 253 -20.16 -12.44 5.71
N GLY A 254 -20.15 -11.31 6.41
CA GLY A 254 -18.99 -10.90 7.18
C GLY A 254 -18.77 -11.65 8.51
N ASN A 255 -19.78 -12.36 9.01
CA ASN A 255 -19.71 -13.12 10.26
C ASN A 255 -19.47 -14.62 10.07
N PHE A 256 -19.40 -15.09 8.82
CA PHE A 256 -19.02 -16.46 8.46
C PHE A 256 -17.54 -16.54 8.10
#